data_a2d37de415a174c05e1272723fbfc094
#
_entry.id   a2d37de415a174c05e1272723fbfc094
#
_cell.length_a   1.000
_cell.length_b   1.000
_cell.length_c   1.000
_cell.angle_alpha   90.00
_cell.angle_beta   90.00
_cell.angle_gamma   90.00
#
_symmetry.space_group_name_H-M   'P 1'
#
loop_
_entity.id
_entity.type
_entity.pdbx_description
1 polymer ?
#
loop_
_entity_poly.entity_id
_entity_poly.type
_entity_poly.pdbx_seq_one_letter_code
_entity_poly.pdbx_strand_id
1 'polypeptide(L)'
;MTEHFPKDAWYAIGGAATLAEGEVMPIKLFGEERVAWRGDDGESHVWHNRCIHRGMRLQYGFVDGDRLACRYHGWRFGGDAQCKKIPAHPTMAPPDDFCIPVFQSAERNGLVWTTAGTPGADVTGLPGGENFVFCRSLAVHAPPDAVVEHLGDMDASVTMPGILSTILNIEGADVPVAVAIQPVSADKSQVHVTAGQAVAENAIQPLRLRVSAWAKRLRDTIENQTEKEASE
;
A
#
# COMPACT_ATOMS: atom_id res chain seq x y z
N MET A 1 -16.95 -4.46 -10.26
CA MET A 1 -16.22 -4.73 -9.00
C MET A 1 -16.48 -6.17 -8.70
N THR A 2 -15.45 -6.92 -8.56
CA THR A 2 -15.51 -8.35 -8.38
C THR A 2 -15.62 -8.71 -6.90
N GLU A 3 -15.99 -9.96 -6.61
CA GLU A 3 -16.10 -10.50 -5.27
C GLU A 3 -14.79 -10.39 -4.47
N HIS A 4 -13.64 -10.37 -5.17
CA HIS A 4 -12.31 -10.34 -4.57
C HIS A 4 -11.88 -8.95 -4.06
N PHE A 5 -12.51 -7.86 -4.54
CA PHE A 5 -12.08 -6.49 -4.24
C PHE A 5 -13.24 -5.58 -3.80
N PRO A 6 -13.90 -5.85 -2.66
CA PRO A 6 -14.92 -4.97 -2.09
C PRO A 6 -14.32 -3.66 -1.60
N LYS A 7 -15.03 -2.53 -1.79
CA LYS A 7 -14.53 -1.21 -1.37
C LYS A 7 -14.47 -1.01 0.15
N ASP A 8 -15.23 -1.77 0.90
CA ASP A 8 -15.28 -1.75 2.37
C ASP A 8 -14.24 -2.67 3.03
N ALA A 9 -13.20 -3.04 2.31
CA ALA A 9 -12.09 -3.83 2.80
C ALA A 9 -10.81 -3.00 2.98
N TRP A 10 -9.84 -3.59 3.68
CA TRP A 10 -8.49 -3.07 3.83
C TRP A 10 -7.59 -3.57 2.70
N TYR A 11 -6.75 -2.67 2.19
CA TYR A 11 -5.77 -2.95 1.14
C TYR A 11 -4.38 -2.52 1.59
N ALA A 12 -3.41 -3.41 1.44
CA ALA A 12 -2.02 -3.05 1.61
C ALA A 12 -1.59 -2.08 0.49
N ILE A 13 -0.80 -1.08 0.84
CA ILE A 13 -0.35 -0.03 -0.08
C ILE A 13 1.18 0.09 -0.17
N GLY A 14 1.89 -0.68 0.62
CA GLY A 14 3.34 -0.72 0.63
C GLY A 14 3.92 -1.38 1.86
N GLY A 15 5.22 -1.62 1.87
CA GLY A 15 5.92 -2.03 3.09
C GLY A 15 6.04 -0.88 4.08
N ALA A 16 5.83 -1.14 5.37
CA ALA A 16 5.93 -0.12 6.42
C ALA A 16 7.32 0.56 6.43
N ALA A 17 8.37 -0.22 6.23
CA ALA A 17 9.75 0.30 6.16
C ALA A 17 10.04 1.15 4.91
N THR A 18 9.17 1.12 3.88
CA THR A 18 9.34 1.97 2.69
C THR A 18 8.68 3.34 2.85
N LEU A 19 7.85 3.50 3.87
CA LEU A 19 7.29 4.78 4.31
C LEU A 19 8.01 5.20 5.60
N ALA A 20 9.28 5.57 5.48
CA ALA A 20 10.08 6.05 6.61
C ALA A 20 9.59 7.40 7.13
N GLU A 21 10.04 7.80 8.32
CA GLU A 21 9.80 9.15 8.83
C GLU A 21 10.28 10.21 7.84
N GLY A 22 9.48 11.23 7.62
CA GLY A 22 9.74 12.28 6.63
C GLY A 22 9.37 11.92 5.19
N GLU A 23 8.97 10.69 4.90
CA GLU A 23 8.64 10.23 3.55
C GLU A 23 7.20 10.55 3.15
N VAL A 24 7.03 10.82 1.85
CA VAL A 24 5.73 11.04 1.20
C VAL A 24 5.62 10.10 0.00
N MET A 25 4.63 9.22 0.01
CA MET A 25 4.44 8.18 -0.99
C MET A 25 3.13 8.39 -1.77
N PRO A 26 3.17 8.49 -3.11
CA PRO A 26 1.96 8.50 -3.92
C PRO A 26 1.29 7.13 -3.93
N ILE A 27 -0.03 7.12 -3.83
CA ILE A 27 -0.84 5.91 -3.89
C ILE A 27 -1.97 6.11 -4.88
N LYS A 28 -2.34 5.03 -5.56
CA LYS A 28 -3.54 4.97 -6.37
C LYS A 28 -4.31 3.70 -6.01
N LEU A 29 -5.53 3.86 -5.50
CA LEU A 29 -6.40 2.76 -5.12
C LEU A 29 -7.75 2.91 -5.84
N PHE A 30 -8.16 1.89 -6.62
CA PHE A 30 -9.36 1.92 -7.46
C PHE A 30 -9.47 3.17 -8.38
N GLY A 31 -8.34 3.62 -8.93
CA GLY A 31 -8.26 4.81 -9.76
C GLY A 31 -8.14 6.13 -8.99
N GLU A 32 -8.39 6.15 -7.68
CA GLU A 32 -8.34 7.34 -6.84
C GLU A 32 -6.90 7.65 -6.40
N GLU A 33 -6.48 8.91 -6.62
CA GLU A 33 -5.15 9.38 -6.19
C GLU A 33 -5.16 9.72 -4.70
N ARG A 34 -4.25 9.12 -3.95
CA ARG A 34 -4.02 9.36 -2.53
C ARG A 34 -2.56 9.63 -2.26
N VAL A 35 -2.26 10.10 -1.07
CA VAL A 35 -0.91 10.26 -0.56
C VAL A 35 -0.81 9.60 0.80
N ALA A 36 0.20 8.74 1.00
CA ALA A 36 0.63 8.32 2.32
C ALA A 36 1.85 9.11 2.73
N TRP A 37 1.96 9.40 4.02
CA TRP A 37 3.12 10.08 4.59
C TRP A 37 3.29 9.68 6.05
N ARG A 38 4.51 9.89 6.58
CA ARG A 38 4.82 9.63 7.99
C ARG A 38 5.52 10.84 8.57
N GLY A 39 5.00 11.34 9.68
CA GLY A 39 5.62 12.39 10.49
C GLY A 39 6.63 11.85 11.49
N ASP A 40 7.18 12.75 12.32
CA ASP A 40 8.09 12.42 13.42
C ASP A 40 7.38 11.67 14.55
N ASP A 41 6.03 11.70 14.58
CA ASP A 41 5.19 10.89 15.48
C ASP A 41 5.24 9.38 15.17
N GLY A 42 5.81 9.02 14.01
CA GLY A 42 5.88 7.64 13.54
C GLY A 42 4.59 7.08 12.98
N GLU A 43 3.48 7.83 13.02
CA GLU A 43 2.18 7.39 12.52
C GLU A 43 2.09 7.49 10.99
N SER A 44 1.46 6.50 10.36
CA SER A 44 1.18 6.54 8.93
C SER A 44 -0.17 7.20 8.67
N HIS A 45 -0.18 8.20 7.80
CA HIS A 45 -1.36 8.94 7.40
C HIS A 45 -1.67 8.69 5.92
N VAL A 46 -2.95 8.48 5.57
CA VAL A 46 -3.38 8.34 4.17
C VAL A 46 -4.48 9.33 3.87
N TRP A 47 -4.21 10.24 2.93
CA TRP A 47 -5.09 11.34 2.59
C TRP A 47 -5.39 11.41 1.10
N HIS A 48 -6.44 12.16 0.75
CA HIS A 48 -6.68 12.58 -0.62
C HIS A 48 -5.48 13.41 -1.12
N ASN A 49 -5.00 13.08 -2.33
CA ASN A 49 -3.76 13.66 -2.88
C ASN A 49 -3.97 15.06 -3.49
N ARG A 50 -4.78 15.91 -2.84
CA ARG A 50 -5.05 17.29 -3.32
C ARG A 50 -5.07 18.26 -2.17
N CYS A 51 -4.22 19.29 -2.28
CA CYS A 51 -4.26 20.44 -1.38
C CYS A 51 -5.57 21.22 -1.58
N ILE A 52 -6.29 21.49 -0.51
CA ILE A 52 -7.57 22.19 -0.52
C ILE A 52 -7.47 23.63 -1.02
N HIS A 53 -6.27 24.23 -1.00
CA HIS A 53 -6.07 25.61 -1.44
C HIS A 53 -6.27 25.77 -2.95
N ARG A 54 -5.51 25.00 -3.78
CA ARG A 54 -5.54 25.09 -5.25
C ARG A 54 -5.31 23.73 -5.94
N GLY A 55 -5.65 22.63 -5.31
CA GLY A 55 -5.62 21.30 -5.92
C GLY A 55 -4.23 20.73 -6.24
N MET A 56 -3.13 21.37 -5.74
CA MET A 56 -1.79 20.82 -5.92
C MET A 56 -1.69 19.42 -5.32
N ARG A 57 -1.08 18.48 -6.05
CA ARG A 57 -0.85 17.13 -5.52
C ARG A 57 0.09 17.18 -4.32
N LEU A 58 -0.37 16.65 -3.19
CA LEU A 58 0.37 16.63 -1.93
C LEU A 58 1.55 15.67 -1.95
N GLN A 59 1.56 14.68 -2.84
CA GLN A 59 2.70 13.79 -3.07
C GLN A 59 4.00 14.51 -3.44
N TYR A 60 3.92 15.74 -3.92
CA TYR A 60 5.08 16.61 -4.21
C TYR A 60 5.44 17.51 -3.05
N GLY A 61 4.71 17.40 -1.94
CA GLY A 61 5.00 18.10 -0.70
C GLY A 61 6.20 17.52 0.04
N PHE A 62 6.36 17.94 1.26
CA PHE A 62 7.40 17.44 2.15
C PHE A 62 6.86 17.41 3.59
N VAL A 63 7.42 16.55 4.39
CA VAL A 63 7.13 16.46 5.82
C VAL A 63 7.97 17.49 6.57
N ASP A 64 7.36 18.19 7.52
CA ASP A 64 7.95 19.21 8.40
C ASP A 64 7.49 18.92 9.84
N GLY A 65 8.25 18.07 10.56
CA GLY A 65 7.83 17.50 11.82
C GLY A 65 6.60 16.59 11.63
N ASP A 66 5.54 16.83 12.41
CA ASP A 66 4.26 16.09 12.31
C ASP A 66 3.29 16.76 11.33
N ARG A 67 3.79 17.36 10.25
CA ARG A 67 2.96 18.09 9.28
C ARG A 67 3.37 17.78 7.86
N LEU A 68 2.37 17.60 6.99
CA LEU A 68 2.60 17.58 5.55
C LEU A 68 2.47 18.99 4.99
N ALA A 69 3.52 19.48 4.35
CA ALA A 69 3.58 20.81 3.74
C ALA A 69 3.34 20.72 2.23
N CYS A 70 2.38 21.48 1.74
CA CYS A 70 2.14 21.62 0.30
C CYS A 70 3.26 22.45 -0.34
N ARG A 71 3.90 21.87 -1.40
CA ARG A 71 5.04 22.54 -2.06
C ARG A 71 4.68 23.84 -2.79
N TYR A 72 3.39 24.04 -3.14
CA TYR A 72 3.01 25.20 -3.97
C TYR A 72 2.99 26.51 -3.16
N HIS A 73 2.29 26.56 -2.01
CA HIS A 73 2.18 27.77 -1.18
C HIS A 73 2.52 27.54 0.30
N GLY A 74 3.11 26.38 0.61
CA GLY A 74 3.60 26.08 1.95
C GLY A 74 2.53 25.88 3.02
N TRP A 75 1.24 25.65 2.63
CA TRP A 75 0.22 25.29 3.60
C TRP A 75 0.60 24.01 4.32
N ARG A 76 0.50 24.00 5.64
CA ARG A 76 0.90 22.86 6.48
C ARG A 76 -0.33 22.25 7.15
N PHE A 77 -0.43 20.94 7.04
CA PHE A 77 -1.54 20.15 7.59
C PHE A 77 -0.99 19.21 8.65
N GLY A 78 -1.62 19.16 9.82
CA GLY A 78 -1.26 18.24 10.90
C GLY A 78 -1.70 16.79 10.62
N GLY A 79 -1.36 15.83 11.50
CA GLY A 79 -1.78 14.42 11.37
C GLY A 79 -3.30 14.24 11.32
N ASP A 80 -4.05 15.16 11.91
CA ASP A 80 -5.53 15.28 11.84
C ASP A 80 -6.04 15.83 10.49
N ALA A 81 -5.16 16.03 9.53
CA ALA A 81 -5.40 16.62 8.21
C ALA A 81 -5.93 18.08 8.21
N GLN A 82 -6.03 18.70 9.36
CA GLN A 82 -6.44 20.10 9.47
C GLN A 82 -5.29 21.04 9.10
N CYS A 83 -5.58 22.14 8.41
CA CYS A 83 -4.60 23.18 8.13
C CYS A 83 -4.15 23.84 9.44
N LYS A 84 -2.85 23.80 9.72
CA LYS A 84 -2.27 24.39 10.93
C LYS A 84 -1.49 25.69 10.65
N LYS A 85 -1.12 25.94 9.40
CA LYS A 85 -0.35 27.12 9.02
C LYS A 85 -0.56 27.52 7.57
N ILE A 86 -0.81 28.81 7.37
CA ILE A 86 -0.87 29.47 6.07
C ILE A 86 0.26 30.51 6.05
N PRO A 87 1.37 30.28 5.33
CA PRO A 87 2.54 31.18 5.37
C PRO A 87 2.26 32.63 4.98
N ALA A 88 1.32 32.86 4.06
CA ALA A 88 0.92 34.21 3.64
C ALA A 88 0.15 34.97 4.74
N HIS A 89 -0.36 34.26 5.75
CA HIS A 89 -1.11 34.83 6.86
C HIS A 89 -0.62 34.24 8.19
N PRO A 90 0.61 34.57 8.63
CA PRO A 90 1.30 33.86 9.71
C PRO A 90 0.64 34.01 11.09
N THR A 91 -0.17 35.05 11.28
CA THR A 91 -0.88 35.34 12.54
C THR A 91 -2.35 34.88 12.52
N MET A 92 -2.85 34.41 11.38
CA MET A 92 -4.22 33.94 11.24
C MET A 92 -4.32 32.47 11.66
N ALA A 93 -5.25 32.14 12.54
CA ALA A 93 -5.66 30.76 12.77
C ALA A 93 -6.45 30.30 11.55
N PRO A 94 -6.04 29.22 10.84
CA PRO A 94 -6.84 28.69 9.74
C PRO A 94 -8.23 28.23 10.23
N PRO A 95 -9.29 28.41 9.42
CA PRO A 95 -10.63 27.89 9.75
C PRO A 95 -10.63 26.38 9.99
N ASP A 96 -11.50 25.89 10.87
CA ASP A 96 -11.59 24.49 11.27
C ASP A 96 -12.04 23.56 10.12
N ASP A 97 -12.75 24.09 9.14
CA ASP A 97 -13.18 23.37 7.94
C ASP A 97 -12.08 23.22 6.86
N PHE A 98 -10.90 23.81 7.08
CA PHE A 98 -9.77 23.66 6.19
C PHE A 98 -9.06 22.32 6.42
N CYS A 99 -9.75 21.23 6.05
CA CYS A 99 -9.31 19.86 6.23
C CYS A 99 -9.16 19.13 4.89
N ILE A 100 -8.15 18.26 4.79
CA ILE A 100 -7.99 17.32 3.68
C ILE A 100 -8.80 16.06 4.02
N PRO A 101 -9.55 15.47 3.05
CA PRO A 101 -10.20 14.18 3.28
C PRO A 101 -9.18 13.10 3.65
N VAL A 102 -9.45 12.38 4.73
CA VAL A 102 -8.60 11.30 5.27
C VAL A 102 -9.20 9.93 4.96
N PHE A 103 -8.32 8.94 4.84
CA PHE A 103 -8.67 7.53 4.78
C PHE A 103 -8.08 6.83 6.00
N GLN A 104 -8.74 5.80 6.48
CA GLN A 104 -8.18 5.00 7.56
C GLN A 104 -6.85 4.40 7.13
N SER A 105 -5.89 4.37 8.04
CA SER A 105 -4.58 3.73 7.87
C SER A 105 -4.23 2.91 9.09
N ALA A 106 -3.48 1.84 8.87
CA ALA A 106 -2.98 0.97 9.91
C ALA A 106 -1.67 0.32 9.47
N GLU A 107 -0.88 -0.17 10.42
CA GLU A 107 0.30 -0.96 10.15
C GLU A 107 0.15 -2.34 10.77
N ARG A 108 0.27 -3.38 9.94
CA ARG A 108 0.24 -4.79 10.34
C ARG A 108 1.14 -5.63 9.45
N ASN A 109 1.85 -6.58 10.05
CA ASN A 109 2.70 -7.54 9.34
C ASN A 109 3.75 -6.90 8.41
N GLY A 110 4.30 -5.74 8.80
CA GLY A 110 5.28 -4.99 8.01
C GLY A 110 4.71 -4.30 6.77
N LEU A 111 3.40 -4.17 6.68
CA LEU A 111 2.68 -3.48 5.61
C LEU A 111 1.91 -2.28 6.15
N VAL A 112 1.81 -1.23 5.34
CA VAL A 112 0.87 -0.11 5.53
C VAL A 112 -0.42 -0.46 4.80
N TRP A 113 -1.55 -0.27 5.48
CA TRP A 113 -2.89 -0.57 5.01
C TRP A 113 -3.76 0.68 4.96
N THR A 114 -4.69 0.70 4.01
CA THR A 114 -5.74 1.73 3.93
C THR A 114 -7.04 1.12 3.41
N THR A 115 -8.13 1.88 3.49
CA THR A 115 -9.45 1.47 3.04
C THR A 115 -9.89 2.29 1.83
N ALA A 116 -10.71 1.73 0.95
CA ALA A 116 -11.35 2.50 -0.11
C ALA A 116 -12.71 3.07 0.32
N GLY A 117 -13.38 2.40 1.25
CA GLY A 117 -14.64 2.78 1.87
C GLY A 117 -14.54 2.72 3.40
N THR A 118 -15.65 2.42 4.05
CA THR A 118 -15.70 2.23 5.51
C THR A 118 -15.71 0.74 5.81
N PRO A 119 -14.62 0.15 6.29
CA PRO A 119 -14.57 -1.27 6.61
C PRO A 119 -15.42 -1.58 7.86
N GLY A 120 -16.00 -2.76 7.88
CA GLY A 120 -16.82 -3.24 9.01
C GLY A 120 -16.01 -3.66 10.24
N ALA A 121 -14.68 -3.79 10.10
CA ALA A 121 -13.76 -4.20 11.16
C ALA A 121 -12.36 -3.64 10.94
N ASP A 122 -11.55 -3.65 11.97
CA ASP A 122 -10.12 -3.32 11.88
C ASP A 122 -9.35 -4.35 11.03
N VAL A 123 -8.18 -3.94 10.54
CA VAL A 123 -7.29 -4.85 9.82
C VAL A 123 -6.82 -5.98 10.75
N THR A 124 -7.18 -7.22 10.41
CA THR A 124 -6.85 -8.40 11.22
C THR A 124 -5.41 -8.90 11.01
N GLY A 125 -4.71 -8.37 10.00
CA GLY A 125 -3.39 -8.84 9.60
C GLY A 125 -3.42 -10.04 8.65
N LEU A 126 -2.25 -10.54 8.32
CA LEU A 126 -2.09 -11.67 7.40
C LEU A 126 -2.34 -13.01 8.11
N PRO A 127 -2.91 -14.02 7.41
CA PRO A 127 -3.04 -15.36 7.95
C PRO A 127 -1.69 -15.96 8.32
N GLY A 128 -1.61 -16.61 9.48
CA GLY A 128 -0.37 -17.26 9.94
C GLY A 128 0.42 -16.49 11.02
N GLY A 129 -0.11 -15.38 11.51
CA GLY A 129 0.45 -14.67 12.67
C GLY A 129 1.23 -13.40 12.34
N GLU A 130 1.94 -12.86 13.32
CA GLU A 130 2.58 -11.54 13.22
C GLU A 130 3.99 -11.55 12.56
N ASN A 131 4.58 -12.71 12.34
CA ASN A 131 5.96 -12.83 11.89
C ASN A 131 6.11 -12.87 10.38
N PHE A 132 5.64 -11.81 9.70
CA PHE A 132 5.89 -11.63 8.27
C PHE A 132 6.95 -10.56 8.02
N VAL A 133 7.79 -10.83 7.03
CA VAL A 133 8.80 -9.88 6.55
C VAL A 133 8.36 -9.37 5.19
N PHE A 134 8.25 -8.06 5.05
CA PHE A 134 8.03 -7.45 3.75
C PHE A 134 9.22 -7.71 2.83
N CYS A 135 8.94 -8.28 1.66
CA CYS A 135 9.96 -8.63 0.67
C CYS A 135 10.03 -7.62 -0.47
N ARG A 136 8.88 -7.30 -1.08
CA ARG A 136 8.86 -6.44 -2.27
C ARG A 136 7.47 -5.93 -2.62
N SER A 137 7.41 -4.73 -3.22
CA SER A 137 6.28 -4.26 -4.03
C SER A 137 6.64 -4.27 -5.51
N LEU A 138 5.67 -4.66 -6.37
CA LEU A 138 5.82 -4.69 -7.82
C LEU A 138 4.55 -4.14 -8.47
N ALA A 139 4.73 -3.22 -9.43
CA ALA A 139 3.66 -2.88 -10.36
C ALA A 139 3.45 -4.04 -11.35
N VAL A 140 2.19 -4.34 -11.64
CA VAL A 140 1.76 -5.40 -12.58
C VAL A 140 0.80 -4.77 -13.56
N HIS A 141 1.11 -4.84 -14.86
CA HIS A 141 0.25 -4.35 -15.93
C HIS A 141 -0.78 -5.42 -16.31
N ALA A 142 -1.64 -5.72 -15.35
CA ALA A 142 -2.76 -6.64 -15.49
C ALA A 142 -3.90 -6.23 -14.55
N PRO A 143 -5.16 -6.57 -14.89
CA PRO A 143 -6.31 -6.41 -13.99
C PRO A 143 -6.09 -7.12 -12.65
N PRO A 144 -6.61 -6.59 -11.54
CA PRO A 144 -6.48 -7.25 -10.24
C PRO A 144 -7.01 -8.69 -10.22
N ASP A 145 -8.11 -8.97 -10.92
CA ASP A 145 -8.68 -10.31 -10.99
C ASP A 145 -7.79 -11.30 -11.76
N ALA A 146 -7.10 -10.87 -12.82
CA ALA A 146 -6.13 -11.71 -13.53
C ALA A 146 -4.94 -12.11 -12.61
N VAL A 147 -4.55 -11.23 -11.69
CA VAL A 147 -3.54 -11.57 -10.67
C VAL A 147 -4.05 -12.64 -9.71
N VAL A 148 -5.33 -12.55 -9.29
CA VAL A 148 -5.97 -13.56 -8.42
C VAL A 148 -6.04 -14.90 -9.13
N GLU A 149 -6.52 -14.93 -10.38
CA GLU A 149 -6.69 -16.14 -11.20
C GLU A 149 -5.34 -16.86 -11.38
N HIS A 150 -4.32 -16.12 -11.81
CA HIS A 150 -2.99 -16.70 -12.00
C HIS A 150 -2.38 -17.26 -10.71
N LEU A 151 -2.56 -16.59 -9.58
CA LEU A 151 -2.10 -17.10 -8.28
C LEU A 151 -2.90 -18.34 -7.86
N GLY A 152 -4.22 -18.40 -8.17
CA GLY A 152 -5.05 -19.57 -7.95
C GLY A 152 -4.55 -20.81 -8.71
N ASP A 153 -4.12 -20.64 -9.96
CA ASP A 153 -3.49 -21.68 -10.77
C ASP A 153 -2.17 -22.20 -10.18
N MET A 154 -1.56 -21.42 -9.30
CA MET A 154 -0.35 -21.79 -8.54
C MET A 154 -0.63 -22.29 -7.12
N ASP A 155 -1.82 -22.84 -6.88
CA ASP A 155 -2.26 -23.34 -5.56
C ASP A 155 -2.29 -22.27 -4.45
N ALA A 156 -2.35 -20.97 -4.79
CA ALA A 156 -2.58 -19.95 -3.79
C ALA A 156 -4.06 -19.85 -3.43
N SER A 157 -4.34 -19.71 -2.15
CA SER A 157 -5.69 -19.58 -1.62
C SER A 157 -6.03 -18.14 -1.26
N VAL A 158 -7.22 -17.67 -1.64
CA VAL A 158 -7.74 -16.38 -1.17
C VAL A 158 -8.05 -16.50 0.32
N THR A 159 -7.40 -15.67 1.13
CA THR A 159 -7.52 -15.71 2.59
C THR A 159 -8.27 -14.51 3.15
N MET A 160 -8.19 -13.38 2.44
CA MET A 160 -8.91 -12.14 2.71
C MET A 160 -9.15 -11.38 1.39
N PRO A 161 -10.02 -10.38 1.34
CA PRO A 161 -10.15 -9.51 0.17
C PRO A 161 -8.79 -8.97 -0.29
N GLY A 162 -8.42 -9.29 -1.53
CA GLY A 162 -7.14 -8.87 -2.11
C GLY A 162 -5.89 -9.54 -1.53
N ILE A 163 -6.03 -10.58 -0.70
CA ILE A 163 -4.89 -11.31 -0.11
C ILE A 163 -4.96 -12.78 -0.49
N LEU A 164 -3.90 -13.27 -1.10
CA LEU A 164 -3.68 -14.68 -1.35
C LEU A 164 -2.46 -15.19 -0.58
N SER A 165 -2.56 -16.44 -0.12
CA SER A 165 -1.46 -17.10 0.57
C SER A 165 -1.08 -18.39 -0.13
N THR A 166 0.21 -18.66 -0.18
CA THR A 166 0.80 -19.89 -0.71
C THR A 166 2.02 -20.29 0.10
N ILE A 167 2.52 -21.49 -0.14
CA ILE A 167 3.76 -21.98 0.46
C ILE A 167 4.81 -22.13 -0.65
N LEU A 168 5.96 -21.50 -0.48
CA LEU A 168 7.09 -21.67 -1.37
C LEU A 168 8.14 -22.58 -0.74
N ASN A 169 8.55 -23.63 -1.46
CA ASN A 169 9.72 -24.38 -1.04
C ASN A 169 11.00 -23.61 -1.41
N ILE A 170 11.70 -23.14 -0.40
CA ILE A 170 12.95 -22.38 -0.54
C ILE A 170 14.07 -23.19 0.12
N GLU A 171 14.93 -23.79 -0.68
CA GLU A 171 16.07 -24.62 -0.21
C GLU A 171 15.66 -25.77 0.73
N GLY A 172 14.52 -26.38 0.47
CA GLY A 172 14.00 -27.49 1.26
C GLY A 172 13.20 -27.05 2.51
N ALA A 173 13.04 -25.75 2.74
CA ALA A 173 12.17 -25.19 3.77
C ALA A 173 10.86 -24.66 3.15
N ASP A 174 9.75 -25.01 3.76
CA ASP A 174 8.44 -24.51 3.37
C ASP A 174 8.21 -23.13 4.02
N VAL A 175 8.13 -22.10 3.17
CA VAL A 175 7.98 -20.71 3.58
C VAL A 175 6.58 -20.21 3.21
N PRO A 176 5.75 -19.83 4.19
CA PRO A 176 4.48 -19.19 3.89
C PRO A 176 4.72 -17.82 3.28
N VAL A 177 4.04 -17.54 2.17
CA VAL A 177 4.10 -16.26 1.45
C VAL A 177 2.70 -15.71 1.32
N ALA A 178 2.53 -14.43 1.62
CA ALA A 178 1.31 -13.71 1.35
C ALA A 178 1.54 -12.65 0.27
N VAL A 179 0.63 -12.61 -0.69
CA VAL A 179 0.58 -11.65 -1.78
C VAL A 179 -0.62 -10.75 -1.57
N ALA A 180 -0.38 -9.51 -1.22
CA ALA A 180 -1.41 -8.49 -1.10
C ALA A 180 -1.53 -7.74 -2.43
N ILE A 181 -2.74 -7.74 -3.00
CA ILE A 181 -3.05 -7.11 -4.29
C ILE A 181 -3.73 -5.79 -4.03
N GLN A 182 -3.13 -4.71 -4.51
CA GLN A 182 -3.68 -3.37 -4.52
C GLN A 182 -4.28 -3.07 -5.89
N PRO A 183 -5.61 -2.90 -6.01
CA PRO A 183 -6.25 -2.47 -7.25
C PRO A 183 -5.87 -1.02 -7.58
N VAL A 184 -5.02 -0.82 -8.59
CA VAL A 184 -4.58 0.52 -9.01
C VAL A 184 -5.56 1.14 -9.99
N SER A 185 -5.94 0.39 -11.03
CA SER A 185 -6.93 0.75 -12.06
C SER A 185 -7.55 -0.53 -12.64
N ALA A 186 -8.42 -0.40 -13.62
CA ALA A 186 -9.04 -1.57 -14.26
C ALA A 186 -8.01 -2.51 -14.93
N ASP A 187 -6.89 -1.96 -15.37
CA ASP A 187 -5.83 -2.64 -16.14
C ASP A 187 -4.49 -2.75 -15.39
N LYS A 188 -4.44 -2.30 -14.14
CA LYS A 188 -3.20 -2.25 -13.37
C LYS A 188 -3.40 -2.63 -11.92
N SER A 189 -2.48 -3.41 -11.43
CA SER A 189 -2.38 -3.81 -10.04
C SER A 189 -1.03 -3.43 -9.45
N GLN A 190 -0.95 -3.37 -8.13
CA GLN A 190 0.31 -3.44 -7.41
C GLN A 190 0.26 -4.62 -6.48
N VAL A 191 1.31 -5.42 -6.44
CA VAL A 191 1.40 -6.55 -5.52
C VAL A 191 2.45 -6.27 -4.47
N HIS A 192 2.13 -6.57 -3.22
CA HIS A 192 3.01 -6.46 -2.07
C HIS A 192 3.24 -7.84 -1.50
N VAL A 193 4.48 -8.32 -1.55
CA VAL A 193 4.81 -9.68 -1.18
C VAL A 193 5.52 -9.70 0.17
N THR A 194 5.00 -10.53 1.07
CA THR A 194 5.57 -10.79 2.38
C THR A 194 5.86 -12.27 2.53
N ALA A 195 6.85 -12.63 3.33
CA ALA A 195 7.18 -14.00 3.68
C ALA A 195 7.10 -14.21 5.18
N GLY A 196 6.52 -15.32 5.60
CA GLY A 196 6.48 -15.72 7.01
C GLY A 196 7.89 -16.00 7.51
N GLN A 197 8.17 -15.50 8.71
CA GLN A 197 9.49 -15.62 9.32
C GLN A 197 9.56 -16.92 10.13
N ALA A 198 10.05 -18.00 9.51
CA ALA A 198 10.49 -19.20 10.22
C ALA A 198 12.02 -19.30 10.29
N VAL A 199 12.75 -18.21 10.02
CA VAL A 199 14.20 -18.22 9.82
C VAL A 199 14.93 -17.32 10.85
N ALA A 200 16.16 -17.66 11.14
CA ALA A 200 17.03 -16.84 11.96
C ALA A 200 17.26 -15.46 11.33
N GLU A 201 17.56 -14.45 12.11
CA GLU A 201 17.70 -13.05 11.68
C GLU A 201 18.71 -12.88 10.53
N ASN A 202 19.80 -13.62 10.54
CA ASN A 202 20.82 -13.63 9.48
C ASN A 202 20.32 -14.23 8.15
N ALA A 203 19.23 -14.99 8.15
CA ALA A 203 18.63 -15.58 6.96
C ALA A 203 17.51 -14.71 6.35
N ILE A 204 17.12 -13.61 6.99
CA ILE A 204 16.06 -12.72 6.50
C ILE A 204 16.41 -12.11 5.12
N GLN A 205 17.62 -11.62 4.96
CA GLN A 205 18.03 -10.98 3.70
C GLN A 205 18.12 -11.96 2.53
N PRO A 206 18.71 -13.16 2.66
CA PRO A 206 18.62 -14.20 1.66
C PRO A 206 17.18 -14.58 1.31
N LEU A 207 16.29 -14.72 2.29
CA LEU A 207 14.88 -15.01 2.09
C LEU A 207 14.19 -13.91 1.25
N ARG A 208 14.38 -12.64 1.62
CA ARG A 208 13.85 -11.49 0.86
C ARG A 208 14.27 -11.51 -0.60
N LEU A 209 15.54 -11.80 -0.89
CA LEU A 209 16.05 -11.86 -2.25
C LEU A 209 15.39 -12.96 -3.07
N ARG A 210 15.20 -14.17 -2.51
CA ARG A 210 14.58 -15.30 -3.17
C ARG A 210 13.11 -15.08 -3.43
N VAL A 211 12.37 -14.62 -2.42
CA VAL A 211 10.94 -14.28 -2.57
C VAL A 211 10.76 -13.13 -3.56
N SER A 212 11.65 -12.13 -3.54
CA SER A 212 11.63 -11.03 -4.53
C SER A 212 11.89 -11.52 -5.96
N ALA A 213 12.79 -12.48 -6.14
CA ALA A 213 13.05 -13.08 -7.45
C ALA A 213 11.85 -13.91 -7.95
N TRP A 214 11.19 -14.65 -7.06
CA TRP A 214 9.94 -15.35 -7.36
C TRP A 214 8.83 -14.36 -7.76
N ALA A 215 8.62 -13.31 -6.98
CA ALA A 215 7.61 -12.30 -7.25
C ALA A 215 7.83 -11.58 -8.60
N LYS A 216 9.09 -11.38 -9.00
CA LYS A 216 9.41 -10.85 -10.33
C LYS A 216 8.99 -11.80 -11.44
N ARG A 217 9.30 -13.11 -11.32
CA ARG A 217 8.87 -14.12 -12.31
C ARG A 217 7.34 -14.20 -12.39
N LEU A 218 6.66 -14.16 -11.24
CA LEU A 218 5.21 -14.10 -11.16
C LEU A 218 4.66 -12.94 -12.01
N ARG A 219 5.14 -11.72 -11.77
CA ARG A 219 4.75 -10.55 -12.55
C ARG A 219 4.96 -10.79 -14.05
N ASP A 220 6.18 -11.19 -14.44
CA ASP A 220 6.55 -11.35 -15.85
C ASP A 220 5.65 -12.40 -16.55
N THR A 221 5.20 -13.44 -15.82
CA THR A 221 4.28 -14.44 -16.35
C THR A 221 2.86 -13.89 -16.51
N ILE A 222 2.34 -13.17 -15.50
CA ILE A 222 1.00 -12.56 -15.56
C ILE A 222 0.91 -11.57 -16.72
N GLU A 223 1.88 -10.67 -16.85
CA GLU A 223 1.90 -9.66 -17.91
C GLU A 223 1.94 -10.31 -19.29
N ASN A 224 2.78 -11.35 -19.50
CA ASN A 224 2.84 -12.09 -20.77
C ASN A 224 1.54 -12.82 -21.14
N GLN A 225 0.80 -13.34 -20.14
CA GLN A 225 -0.50 -13.98 -20.39
C GLN A 225 -1.56 -12.95 -20.76
N THR A 226 -1.65 -11.85 -19.99
CA THR A 226 -2.58 -10.76 -20.27
C THR A 226 -2.38 -10.14 -21.65
N GLU A 227 -1.13 -9.99 -22.12
CA GLU A 227 -0.83 -9.51 -23.47
C GLU A 227 -1.27 -10.48 -24.57
N LYS A 228 -1.17 -11.79 -24.35
CA LYS A 228 -1.63 -12.80 -25.31
C LYS A 228 -3.15 -12.78 -25.45
N GLU A 229 -3.87 -12.77 -24.31
CA GLU A 229 -5.34 -12.72 -24.29
C GLU A 229 -5.89 -11.46 -24.93
N ALA A 230 -5.19 -10.31 -24.80
CA ALA A 230 -5.57 -9.06 -25.44
C ALA A 230 -5.31 -9.06 -26.98
N SER A 231 -4.56 -10.02 -27.50
CA SER A 231 -4.16 -10.12 -28.90
C SER A 231 -5.00 -11.13 -29.71
N GLU A 232 -5.82 -11.93 -29.03
CA GLU A 232 -6.81 -12.88 -29.58
C GLU A 232 -8.20 -12.26 -29.71
#